data_b118184ab6e52e0ea259952383d79bee
#
_entry.id   b118184ab6e52e0ea259952383d79bee
#
_cell.length_a   1.000
_cell.length_b   1.000
_cell.length_c   1.000
_cell.angle_alpha   90.00
_cell.angle_beta   90.00
_cell.angle_gamma   90.00
#
_symmetry.space_group_name_H-M   'P 1'
#
loop_
_entity.id
_entity.type
_entity.pdbx_description
1 polymer ?
#
loop_
_entity_poly.entity_id
_entity_poly.type
_entity_poly.pdbx_seq_one_letter_code
_entity_poly.pdbx_strand_id
1 'polypeptide(L)'
;MIGFDGISFNELISRRIMSELTVHDPSYADLAHDQIPSRVSRCSFMASIAKINGLPFYPTIAEFCDESLHTNCDPTVMSRGFFTPLCLSGTDKLIVALANPWSPLAEEYLAPRFPHLEIVKIITLASEINRAIESVTANNGPSTAEFEAIETDDQDEGIHDFDVTMDQKEPMAQLMASILAEAVKLRASDIHFKVEKEAFYYVFRIDGDLSHKIMIPMKLKDRVDAFLLNLMKLPTETRNTAPGISGRFTISYYHRPIDIRYERHQTYRGYHLTLRLLDKNHIKLTLGKGALAFDEETQFALNRVMQIPAGIIVISGPTGSGKSTTLNAILRELNRPEINILTLENPVEDEVPGITHCNLKSAKEFKPMIASFMRSDPDIILMGEVRDLESAELAIEAAITGHKVLTTIHTPRASQIIERFEQLGIARWKIAQALKAACAQRLVKTLCPHCKEPATGISSNERKTFFLDDTWATIPHFVAKAGGCGACRNTGYKGRTAILEIIPITPEMADKLAQGQITPYAMERQIAAEGLLPSLRRSALRLIREGKTDLTAISKVIDMTYSDV
;
A
#
# COMPACT_ATOMS: atom_id res chain seq x y z
N MET A 1 15.34 -14.38 -16.38
CA MET A 1 15.45 -13.02 -15.82
C MET A 1 15.33 -12.06 -16.98
N ILE A 2 14.27 -11.26 -16.99
CA ILE A 2 14.10 -10.19 -17.97
C ILE A 2 15.11 -9.11 -17.59
N GLY A 3 15.97 -8.74 -18.55
CA GLY A 3 16.99 -7.73 -18.34
C GLY A 3 16.41 -6.32 -18.23
N PHE A 4 17.28 -5.36 -18.11
CA PHE A 4 16.95 -3.96 -17.91
C PHE A 4 16.42 -3.37 -19.24
N ASP A 5 15.24 -2.73 -19.21
CA ASP A 5 14.57 -2.12 -20.36
C ASP A 5 14.47 -3.01 -21.63
N GLY A 6 14.06 -4.26 -21.47
CA GLY A 6 13.80 -5.17 -22.58
C GLY A 6 15.03 -5.90 -23.13
N ILE A 7 16.22 -5.68 -22.53
CA ILE A 7 17.46 -6.38 -22.91
C ILE A 7 17.73 -7.48 -21.88
N SER A 8 17.89 -8.72 -22.34
CA SER A 8 18.20 -9.81 -21.42
C SER A 8 19.63 -9.70 -20.87
N PHE A 9 19.80 -10.13 -19.62
CA PHE A 9 21.11 -10.12 -18.98
C PHE A 9 22.14 -10.97 -19.73
N ASN A 10 21.71 -12.07 -20.35
CA ASN A 10 22.57 -12.92 -21.16
C ASN A 10 23.04 -12.24 -22.46
N GLU A 11 22.22 -11.37 -23.07
CA GLU A 11 22.63 -10.56 -24.22
C GLU A 11 23.69 -9.53 -23.82
N LEU A 12 23.57 -8.92 -22.63
CA LEU A 12 24.57 -7.99 -22.11
C LEU A 12 25.95 -8.67 -21.91
N ILE A 13 25.96 -9.90 -21.38
CA ILE A 13 27.19 -10.68 -21.15
C ILE A 13 27.79 -11.19 -22.45
N SER A 14 26.97 -11.79 -23.33
CA SER A 14 27.45 -12.45 -24.56
C SER A 14 28.10 -11.48 -25.56
N ARG A 15 27.76 -10.20 -25.50
CA ARG A 15 28.30 -9.18 -26.41
C ARG A 15 29.38 -8.30 -25.80
N ARG A 16 29.96 -8.66 -24.65
CA ARG A 16 30.98 -7.87 -23.91
C ARG A 16 30.52 -6.45 -23.57
N ILE A 17 29.21 -6.23 -23.46
CA ILE A 17 28.64 -4.89 -23.26
C ILE A 17 29.10 -4.29 -21.93
N MET A 18 29.32 -5.12 -20.91
CA MET A 18 29.77 -4.64 -19.60
C MET A 18 31.14 -3.97 -19.65
N SER A 19 32.09 -4.55 -20.40
CA SER A 19 33.41 -3.92 -20.57
C SER A 19 33.35 -2.61 -21.35
N GLU A 20 32.45 -2.54 -22.33
CA GLU A 20 32.25 -1.34 -23.14
C GLU A 20 31.50 -0.27 -22.36
N LEU A 21 30.49 -0.63 -21.57
CA LEU A 21 29.81 0.30 -20.66
C LEU A 21 30.77 0.95 -19.69
N THR A 22 31.69 0.18 -19.08
CA THR A 22 32.71 0.68 -18.16
C THR A 22 33.65 1.70 -18.81
N VAL A 23 33.96 1.55 -20.09
CA VAL A 23 34.76 2.53 -20.86
C VAL A 23 34.03 3.85 -21.04
N HIS A 24 32.69 3.80 -21.20
CA HIS A 24 31.88 5.01 -21.40
C HIS A 24 31.47 5.70 -20.09
N ASP A 25 31.31 4.94 -19.02
CA ASP A 25 30.98 5.44 -17.69
C ASP A 25 31.65 4.58 -16.61
N PRO A 26 32.72 5.10 -15.96
CA PRO A 26 33.47 4.38 -14.94
C PRO A 26 32.65 3.91 -13.74
N SER A 27 31.44 4.47 -13.52
CA SER A 27 30.57 4.04 -12.41
C SER A 27 30.05 2.60 -12.55
N TYR A 28 30.19 2.01 -13.73
CA TYR A 28 29.88 0.60 -13.95
C TYR A 28 30.98 -0.38 -13.51
N ALA A 29 32.22 0.10 -13.30
CA ALA A 29 33.38 -0.76 -13.04
C ALA A 29 33.23 -1.65 -11.80
N ASP A 30 32.64 -1.12 -10.74
CA ASP A 30 32.53 -1.77 -9.43
C ASP A 30 31.16 -2.46 -9.21
N LEU A 31 30.33 -2.52 -10.24
CA LEU A 31 28.99 -3.13 -10.13
C LEU A 31 29.05 -4.63 -10.43
N ALA A 32 28.58 -5.45 -9.50
CA ALA A 32 28.27 -6.84 -9.80
C ALA A 32 27.12 -6.89 -10.81
N HIS A 33 27.12 -7.91 -11.67
CA HIS A 33 26.14 -8.04 -12.78
C HIS A 33 24.67 -7.97 -12.36
N ASP A 34 24.35 -8.41 -11.14
CA ASP A 34 23.00 -8.39 -10.56
C ASP A 34 22.61 -7.04 -9.93
N GLN A 35 23.58 -6.14 -9.76
CA GLN A 35 23.37 -4.83 -9.11
C GLN A 35 23.13 -3.68 -10.07
N ILE A 36 23.43 -3.84 -11.36
CA ILE A 36 23.27 -2.79 -12.38
C ILE A 36 21.86 -2.21 -12.39
N PRO A 37 20.77 -3.03 -12.43
CA PRO A 37 19.40 -2.50 -12.49
C PRO A 37 18.99 -1.67 -11.27
N SER A 38 19.69 -1.79 -10.15
CA SER A 38 19.33 -1.11 -8.89
C SER A 38 20.13 0.14 -8.59
N ARG A 39 21.32 0.30 -9.20
CA ARG A 39 22.26 1.39 -8.89
C ARG A 39 22.45 2.42 -9.98
N VAL A 40 22.14 2.08 -11.22
CA VAL A 40 22.31 2.96 -12.38
C VAL A 40 20.95 3.51 -12.83
N SER A 41 20.89 4.80 -13.20
CA SER A 41 19.65 5.34 -13.77
C SER A 41 19.36 4.69 -15.13
N ARG A 42 18.08 4.42 -15.43
CA ARG A 42 17.67 3.86 -16.72
C ARG A 42 18.11 4.71 -17.91
N CYS A 43 18.00 6.03 -17.77
CA CYS A 43 18.45 6.96 -18.83
C CYS A 43 19.95 6.86 -19.09
N SER A 44 20.78 6.81 -18.04
CA SER A 44 22.24 6.69 -18.19
C SER A 44 22.62 5.36 -18.84
N PHE A 45 21.96 4.27 -18.45
CA PHE A 45 22.19 2.95 -19.02
C PHE A 45 21.83 2.90 -20.52
N MET A 46 20.65 3.39 -20.89
CA MET A 46 20.20 3.39 -22.28
C MET A 46 20.98 4.36 -23.16
N ALA A 47 21.42 5.49 -22.62
CA ALA A 47 22.31 6.40 -23.32
C ALA A 47 23.67 5.73 -23.63
N SER A 48 24.22 4.93 -22.71
CA SER A 48 25.45 4.18 -22.95
C SER A 48 25.27 3.11 -24.03
N ILE A 49 24.15 2.39 -24.00
CA ILE A 49 23.80 1.41 -25.06
C ILE A 49 23.66 2.08 -26.42
N ALA A 50 23.02 3.22 -26.51
CA ALA A 50 22.88 3.99 -27.73
C ALA A 50 24.25 4.40 -28.31
N LYS A 51 25.14 4.89 -27.43
CA LYS A 51 26.49 5.29 -27.78
C LYS A 51 27.34 4.13 -28.31
N ILE A 52 27.26 2.96 -27.68
CA ILE A 52 27.95 1.73 -28.12
C ILE A 52 27.49 1.31 -29.52
N ASN A 53 26.21 1.48 -29.85
CA ASN A 53 25.63 1.11 -31.14
C ASN A 53 25.69 2.24 -32.19
N GLY A 54 26.26 3.40 -31.86
CA GLY A 54 26.34 4.56 -32.75
C GLY A 54 24.96 5.14 -33.11
N LEU A 55 23.97 4.96 -32.22
CA LEU A 55 22.60 5.43 -32.41
C LEU A 55 22.29 6.62 -31.49
N PRO A 56 21.41 7.56 -31.91
CA PRO A 56 20.99 8.65 -31.02
C PRO A 56 20.05 8.13 -29.91
N PHE A 57 20.16 8.72 -28.72
CA PHE A 57 19.31 8.44 -27.57
C PHE A 57 18.36 9.62 -27.29
N TYR A 58 17.08 9.33 -27.14
CA TYR A 58 16.04 10.29 -26.77
C TYR A 58 15.30 9.81 -25.52
N PRO A 59 15.39 10.54 -24.38
CA PRO A 59 14.75 10.15 -23.12
C PRO A 59 13.21 10.30 -23.13
N THR A 60 12.66 11.06 -24.07
CA THR A 60 11.21 11.27 -24.29
C THR A 60 10.91 11.27 -25.78
N ILE A 61 9.87 10.56 -26.20
CA ILE A 61 9.50 10.41 -27.62
C ILE A 61 8.00 10.60 -27.90
N ALA A 62 7.15 10.66 -26.88
CA ALA A 62 5.69 10.67 -27.06
C ALA A 62 5.18 11.85 -27.92
N GLU A 63 5.87 13.00 -27.87
CA GLU A 63 5.52 14.19 -28.64
C GLU A 63 5.83 14.09 -30.15
N PHE A 64 6.60 13.07 -30.55
CA PHE A 64 7.03 12.88 -31.94
C PHE A 64 6.29 11.76 -32.66
N CYS A 65 5.26 11.18 -32.04
CA CYS A 65 4.49 10.08 -32.61
C CYS A 65 3.47 10.59 -33.62
N ASP A 66 3.59 10.11 -34.86
CA ASP A 66 2.57 10.30 -35.91
C ASP A 66 1.54 9.18 -35.84
N GLU A 67 0.32 9.53 -35.46
CA GLU A 67 -0.80 8.57 -35.32
C GLU A 67 -1.10 7.80 -36.62
N SER A 68 -0.86 8.39 -37.78
CA SER A 68 -1.14 7.77 -39.09
C SER A 68 -0.28 6.53 -39.35
N LEU A 69 0.94 6.49 -38.82
CA LEU A 69 1.86 5.37 -38.97
C LEU A 69 1.45 4.14 -38.14
N HIS A 70 0.65 4.34 -37.11
CA HIS A 70 0.19 3.27 -36.23
C HIS A 70 -1.07 2.56 -36.73
N THR A 71 -1.77 3.12 -37.71
CA THR A 71 -3.04 2.58 -38.23
C THR A 71 -2.91 1.12 -38.74
N ASN A 72 -1.73 0.76 -39.27
CA ASN A 72 -1.44 -0.57 -39.79
C ASN A 72 -0.52 -1.41 -38.88
N CYS A 73 -0.30 -0.95 -37.65
CA CYS A 73 0.58 -1.60 -36.68
C CYS A 73 -0.23 -2.16 -35.50
N ASP A 74 0.08 -3.37 -35.07
CA ASP A 74 -0.50 -3.98 -33.88
C ASP A 74 0.23 -3.47 -32.63
N PRO A 75 -0.47 -2.73 -31.75
CA PRO A 75 0.12 -2.20 -30.53
C PRO A 75 0.74 -3.28 -29.63
N THR A 76 0.16 -4.50 -29.64
CA THR A 76 0.64 -5.61 -28.82
C THR A 76 2.01 -6.10 -29.29
N VAL A 77 2.20 -6.20 -30.61
CA VAL A 77 3.49 -6.62 -31.18
C VAL A 77 4.56 -5.57 -30.93
N MET A 78 4.23 -4.30 -31.08
CA MET A 78 5.14 -3.18 -30.84
C MET A 78 5.56 -3.10 -29.38
N SER A 79 4.61 -3.23 -28.44
CA SER A 79 4.88 -3.21 -27.01
C SER A 79 5.74 -4.42 -26.57
N ARG A 80 5.46 -5.62 -27.07
CA ARG A 80 6.28 -6.82 -26.81
C ARG A 80 7.69 -6.73 -27.36
N GLY A 81 7.83 -6.14 -28.54
CA GLY A 81 9.12 -5.95 -29.22
C GLY A 81 9.89 -4.75 -28.71
N PHE A 82 9.30 -3.92 -27.84
CA PHE A 82 9.86 -2.66 -27.37
C PHE A 82 10.33 -1.76 -28.53
N PHE A 83 9.44 -1.53 -29.51
CA PHE A 83 9.66 -0.63 -30.62
C PHE A 83 8.37 0.08 -31.03
N THR A 84 8.51 1.26 -31.67
CA THR A 84 7.39 2.00 -32.24
C THR A 84 7.84 2.89 -33.40
N PRO A 85 7.10 2.98 -34.54
CA PRO A 85 7.33 3.99 -35.54
C PRO A 85 6.97 5.36 -34.97
N LEU A 86 7.79 6.38 -35.22
CA LEU A 86 7.57 7.74 -34.69
C LEU A 86 7.08 8.71 -35.76
N CYS A 87 7.87 8.91 -36.78
CA CYS A 87 7.58 9.89 -37.83
C CYS A 87 8.34 9.57 -39.11
N LEU A 88 7.96 10.25 -40.20
CA LEU A 88 8.71 10.23 -41.45
C LEU A 88 9.77 11.36 -41.44
N SER A 89 10.98 11.02 -41.90
CA SER A 89 12.04 12.00 -42.18
C SER A 89 12.25 12.10 -43.68
N GLY A 90 11.71 13.13 -44.30
CA GLY A 90 11.62 13.21 -45.76
C GLY A 90 10.56 12.30 -46.35
N THR A 91 10.77 11.85 -47.56
CA THR A 91 9.82 10.96 -48.31
C THR A 91 10.21 9.50 -48.30
N ASP A 92 11.37 9.17 -47.73
CA ASP A 92 12.03 7.87 -47.91
C ASP A 92 12.49 7.21 -46.59
N LYS A 93 12.37 7.89 -45.44
CA LYS A 93 12.86 7.38 -44.16
C LYS A 93 11.80 7.32 -43.08
N LEU A 94 11.71 6.15 -42.39
CA LEU A 94 10.87 5.92 -41.22
C LEU A 94 11.75 5.93 -39.97
N ILE A 95 11.53 6.87 -39.08
CA ILE A 95 12.20 6.89 -37.77
C ILE A 95 11.47 5.93 -36.82
N VAL A 96 12.23 4.96 -36.26
CA VAL A 96 11.73 3.93 -35.35
C VAL A 96 12.48 3.99 -34.03
N ALA A 97 11.73 4.12 -32.95
CA ALA A 97 12.27 4.05 -31.59
C ALA A 97 12.37 2.61 -31.12
N LEU A 98 13.48 2.27 -30.49
CA LEU A 98 13.80 0.93 -29.99
C LEU A 98 14.32 1.03 -28.55
N ALA A 99 13.94 0.07 -27.69
CA ALA A 99 14.63 -0.13 -26.41
C ALA A 99 15.71 -1.22 -26.50
N ASN A 100 15.63 -2.11 -27.50
CA ASN A 100 16.63 -3.14 -27.77
C ASN A 100 17.20 -3.01 -29.20
N PRO A 101 18.39 -2.40 -29.38
CA PRO A 101 18.99 -2.20 -30.70
C PRO A 101 19.41 -3.50 -31.43
N TRP A 102 19.51 -4.61 -30.70
CA TRP A 102 19.95 -5.90 -31.27
C TRP A 102 18.79 -6.80 -31.69
N SER A 103 17.53 -6.44 -31.31
CA SER A 103 16.37 -7.20 -31.72
C SER A 103 16.08 -6.99 -33.21
N PRO A 104 15.95 -8.04 -34.03
CA PRO A 104 15.55 -7.90 -35.43
C PRO A 104 14.05 -7.66 -35.60
N LEU A 105 13.28 -7.80 -34.53
CA LEU A 105 11.82 -7.85 -34.56
C LEU A 105 11.20 -6.57 -35.17
N ALA A 106 11.78 -5.41 -34.87
CA ALA A 106 11.29 -4.13 -35.39
C ALA A 106 11.43 -4.07 -36.94
N GLU A 107 12.56 -4.49 -37.48
CA GLU A 107 12.78 -4.51 -38.95
C GLU A 107 11.90 -5.58 -39.59
N GLU A 108 11.88 -6.78 -39.05
CA GLU A 108 11.05 -7.89 -39.56
C GLU A 108 9.55 -7.55 -39.56
N TYR A 109 9.10 -6.78 -38.58
CA TYR A 109 7.70 -6.39 -38.47
C TYR A 109 7.35 -5.17 -39.32
N LEU A 110 8.20 -4.14 -39.35
CA LEU A 110 7.91 -2.86 -40.01
C LEU A 110 8.27 -2.86 -41.53
N ALA A 111 9.33 -3.56 -41.95
CA ALA A 111 9.74 -3.55 -43.36
C ALA A 111 8.65 -4.03 -44.35
N PRO A 112 7.88 -5.10 -44.07
CA PRO A 112 6.77 -5.48 -44.93
C PRO A 112 5.59 -4.49 -44.95
N ARG A 113 5.45 -3.68 -43.92
CA ARG A 113 4.36 -2.70 -43.78
C ARG A 113 4.71 -1.35 -44.42
N PHE A 114 6.00 -1.04 -44.49
CA PHE A 114 6.54 0.18 -45.04
C PHE A 114 7.64 -0.13 -46.09
N PRO A 115 7.33 -0.86 -47.20
CA PRO A 115 8.33 -1.47 -48.10
C PRO A 115 9.18 -0.47 -48.88
N HIS A 116 8.79 0.82 -48.91
CA HIS A 116 9.50 1.87 -49.64
C HIS A 116 10.29 2.84 -48.73
N LEU A 117 10.31 2.55 -47.43
CA LEU A 117 10.96 3.43 -46.43
C LEU A 117 12.21 2.75 -45.88
N GLU A 118 13.29 3.53 -45.79
CA GLU A 118 14.49 3.15 -45.03
C GLU A 118 14.23 3.29 -43.53
N ILE A 119 14.43 2.22 -42.74
CA ILE A 119 14.25 2.27 -41.28
C ILE A 119 15.47 2.91 -40.64
N VAL A 120 15.26 4.07 -39.99
CA VAL A 120 16.26 4.78 -39.19
C VAL A 120 15.98 4.56 -37.72
N LYS A 121 16.91 3.93 -37.02
CA LYS A 121 16.76 3.53 -35.60
C LYS A 121 17.19 4.65 -34.65
N ILE A 122 16.43 4.85 -33.60
CA ILE A 122 16.80 5.64 -32.42
C ILE A 122 16.59 4.81 -31.15
N ILE A 123 17.32 5.13 -30.09
CA ILE A 123 17.19 4.44 -28.81
C ILE A 123 16.40 5.29 -27.85
N THR A 124 15.51 4.63 -27.08
CA THR A 124 14.73 5.25 -26.01
C THR A 124 14.44 4.25 -24.88
N LEU A 125 13.73 4.69 -23.86
CA LEU A 125 13.27 3.83 -22.77
C LEU A 125 12.07 2.98 -23.20
N ALA A 126 12.00 1.73 -22.75
CA ALA A 126 10.83 0.86 -22.98
C ALA A 126 9.52 1.50 -22.44
N SER A 127 9.60 2.24 -21.32
CA SER A 127 8.47 2.99 -20.77
C SER A 127 7.99 4.12 -21.70
N GLU A 128 8.87 4.74 -22.45
CA GLU A 128 8.52 5.79 -23.42
C GLU A 128 7.89 5.21 -24.70
N ILE A 129 8.35 4.04 -25.13
CA ILE A 129 7.72 3.31 -26.25
C ILE A 129 6.27 2.97 -25.90
N ASN A 130 6.04 2.39 -24.71
CA ASN A 130 4.68 2.07 -24.27
C ASN A 130 3.82 3.32 -24.14
N ARG A 131 4.36 4.42 -23.59
CA ARG A 131 3.65 5.71 -23.52
C ARG A 131 3.28 6.24 -24.90
N ALA A 132 4.18 6.15 -25.85
CA ALA A 132 3.94 6.57 -27.23
C ALA A 132 2.85 5.72 -27.91
N ILE A 133 2.89 4.40 -27.73
CA ILE A 133 1.84 3.49 -28.21
C ILE A 133 0.49 3.81 -27.54
N GLU A 134 0.47 4.02 -26.23
CA GLU A 134 -0.73 4.36 -25.48
C GLU A 134 -1.35 5.69 -25.93
N SER A 135 -0.53 6.71 -26.21
CA SER A 135 -1.01 8.03 -26.66
C SER A 135 -1.75 7.96 -28.00
N VAL A 136 -1.29 7.08 -28.89
CA VAL A 136 -1.89 6.90 -30.22
C VAL A 136 -3.12 5.97 -30.17
N THR A 137 -3.10 4.95 -29.31
CA THR A 137 -4.22 3.99 -29.19
C THR A 137 -5.40 4.56 -28.39
N ALA A 138 -5.18 5.55 -27.52
CA ALA A 138 -6.24 6.21 -26.75
C ALA A 138 -7.29 6.90 -27.64
N ASN A 139 -6.92 7.30 -28.86
CA ASN A 139 -7.82 7.94 -29.82
C ASN A 139 -8.61 6.94 -30.68
N ASN A 140 -8.18 5.69 -30.79
CA ASN A 140 -8.85 4.64 -31.54
C ASN A 140 -9.55 3.65 -30.60
N GLY A 141 -10.78 3.96 -30.18
CA GLY A 141 -11.57 3.10 -29.29
C GLY A 141 -11.83 1.70 -29.89
N PRO A 142 -11.79 0.64 -29.07
CA PRO A 142 -11.93 -0.74 -29.55
C PRO A 142 -13.33 -1.02 -30.10
N SER A 143 -13.38 -1.69 -31.25
CA SER A 143 -14.62 -2.16 -31.88
C SER A 143 -15.23 -3.31 -31.07
N THR A 144 -16.56 -3.32 -31.04
CA THR A 144 -17.39 -4.32 -30.37
C THR A 144 -17.29 -5.69 -31.05
N ALA A 145 -16.69 -6.66 -30.38
CA ALA A 145 -16.84 -8.08 -30.70
C ALA A 145 -17.66 -8.76 -29.59
N GLU A 146 -18.58 -9.62 -30.01
CA GLU A 146 -19.51 -10.36 -29.16
C GLU A 146 -18.81 -11.45 -28.33
N PHE A 147 -19.30 -11.66 -27.09
CA PHE A 147 -18.76 -12.63 -26.16
C PHE A 147 -19.61 -13.90 -26.15
N GLU A 148 -19.00 -15.06 -26.34
CA GLU A 148 -19.53 -16.34 -25.94
C GLU A 148 -18.88 -16.81 -24.63
N ALA A 149 -19.71 -17.23 -23.69
CA ALA A 149 -19.29 -17.75 -22.40
C ALA A 149 -18.85 -19.22 -22.54
N ILE A 150 -17.70 -19.56 -21.97
CA ILE A 150 -17.29 -20.96 -21.81
C ILE A 150 -17.60 -21.36 -20.37
N GLU A 151 -18.55 -22.28 -20.22
CA GLU A 151 -18.83 -22.95 -18.96
C GLU A 151 -17.73 -23.99 -18.69
N THR A 152 -17.11 -23.94 -17.53
CA THR A 152 -16.38 -25.07 -16.96
C THR A 152 -16.90 -25.32 -15.56
N ASP A 153 -17.47 -26.51 -15.42
CA ASP A 153 -17.95 -27.09 -14.17
C ASP A 153 -16.75 -27.64 -13.40
N ASP A 154 -16.47 -27.08 -12.21
CA ASP A 154 -15.76 -27.81 -11.14
C ASP A 154 -15.98 -27.12 -9.80
N GLN A 155 -16.60 -27.90 -8.91
CA GLN A 155 -16.82 -27.55 -7.50
C GLN A 155 -15.50 -27.71 -6.74
N ASP A 156 -14.75 -26.64 -6.60
CA ASP A 156 -13.79 -26.43 -5.52
C ASP A 156 -13.89 -24.97 -5.10
N GLU A 157 -13.79 -24.68 -3.81
CA GLU A 157 -13.72 -23.29 -3.31
C GLU A 157 -12.40 -22.66 -3.84
N GLY A 158 -12.35 -22.50 -5.15
CA GLY A 158 -11.17 -22.20 -5.93
C GLY A 158 -10.81 -20.72 -5.84
N ILE A 159 -9.61 -20.49 -5.44
CA ILE A 159 -8.86 -19.29 -5.70
C ILE A 159 -8.89 -19.04 -7.22
N HIS A 160 -9.66 -18.06 -7.67
CA HIS A 160 -9.62 -17.63 -9.07
C HIS A 160 -8.41 -16.73 -9.25
N ASP A 161 -7.34 -17.30 -9.77
CA ASP A 161 -6.12 -16.57 -10.13
C ASP A 161 -6.33 -15.81 -11.45
N PHE A 162 -6.89 -14.59 -11.34
CA PHE A 162 -6.83 -13.65 -12.43
C PHE A 162 -5.43 -13.04 -12.48
N ASP A 163 -4.58 -13.54 -13.38
CA ASP A 163 -3.22 -13.05 -13.53
C ASP A 163 -3.21 -11.71 -14.29
N VAL A 164 -2.90 -10.64 -13.57
CA VAL A 164 -2.86 -9.28 -14.12
C VAL A 164 -1.58 -8.98 -14.91
N THR A 165 -0.62 -9.90 -14.91
CA THR A 165 0.66 -9.77 -15.65
C THR A 165 0.68 -10.57 -16.95
N MET A 166 -0.28 -11.48 -17.15
CA MET A 166 -0.43 -12.24 -18.39
C MET A 166 -1.24 -11.46 -19.41
N ASP A 167 -0.98 -11.75 -20.68
CA ASP A 167 -1.77 -11.24 -21.81
C ASP A 167 -3.22 -11.73 -21.74
N GLN A 168 -4.11 -10.83 -21.42
CA GLN A 168 -5.55 -11.09 -21.43
C GLN A 168 -6.07 -10.99 -22.88
N LYS A 169 -6.83 -11.98 -23.33
CA LYS A 169 -7.38 -11.99 -24.70
C LYS A 169 -8.56 -11.02 -24.87
N GLU A 170 -9.27 -10.76 -23.77
CA GLU A 170 -10.49 -9.94 -23.79
C GLU A 170 -10.20 -8.47 -23.42
N PRO A 171 -10.73 -7.49 -24.18
CA PRO A 171 -10.47 -6.06 -23.91
C PRO A 171 -10.84 -5.60 -22.50
N MET A 172 -11.92 -6.17 -21.91
CA MET A 172 -12.32 -5.83 -20.54
C MET A 172 -11.34 -6.40 -19.52
N ALA A 173 -10.89 -7.64 -19.73
CA ALA A 173 -9.87 -8.28 -18.89
C ALA A 173 -8.54 -7.51 -18.97
N GLN A 174 -8.13 -7.03 -20.16
CA GLN A 174 -6.94 -6.20 -20.34
C GLN A 174 -7.05 -4.89 -19.56
N LEU A 175 -8.18 -4.19 -19.67
CA LEU A 175 -8.42 -2.95 -18.93
C LEU A 175 -8.33 -3.19 -17.42
N MET A 176 -9.01 -4.22 -16.92
CA MET A 176 -9.02 -4.52 -15.49
C MET A 176 -7.66 -5.00 -14.99
N ALA A 177 -6.95 -5.83 -15.79
CA ALA A 177 -5.59 -6.24 -15.48
C ALA A 177 -4.66 -5.03 -15.36
N SER A 178 -4.74 -4.08 -16.28
CA SER A 178 -3.91 -2.86 -16.25
C SER A 178 -4.21 -2.00 -15.02
N ILE A 179 -5.49 -1.78 -14.69
CA ILE A 179 -5.89 -1.00 -13.50
C ILE A 179 -5.40 -1.68 -12.21
N LEU A 180 -5.59 -3.00 -12.08
CA LEU A 180 -5.19 -3.77 -10.91
C LEU A 180 -3.66 -3.84 -10.78
N ALA A 181 -2.95 -4.08 -11.88
CA ALA A 181 -1.48 -4.07 -11.89
C ALA A 181 -0.91 -2.70 -11.51
N GLU A 182 -1.51 -1.62 -12.02
CA GLU A 182 -1.13 -0.25 -11.65
C GLU A 182 -1.38 0.01 -10.16
N ALA A 183 -2.54 -0.39 -9.62
CA ALA A 183 -2.84 -0.25 -8.20
C ALA A 183 -1.80 -0.96 -7.32
N VAL A 184 -1.41 -2.18 -7.67
CA VAL A 184 -0.36 -2.93 -6.96
C VAL A 184 0.99 -2.24 -7.07
N LYS A 185 1.41 -1.82 -8.27
CA LYS A 185 2.65 -1.09 -8.51
C LYS A 185 2.72 0.22 -7.71
N LEU A 186 1.60 0.91 -7.60
CA LEU A 186 1.45 2.16 -6.86
C LEU A 186 1.28 1.96 -5.35
N ARG A 187 1.16 0.70 -4.88
CA ARG A 187 0.83 0.35 -3.50
C ARG A 187 -0.47 1.01 -3.02
N ALA A 188 -1.46 1.03 -3.89
CA ALA A 188 -2.78 1.52 -3.53
C ALA A 188 -3.43 0.58 -2.51
N SER A 189 -4.05 1.12 -1.49
CA SER A 189 -4.85 0.34 -0.54
C SER A 189 -6.26 0.05 -1.08
N ASP A 190 -6.81 0.99 -1.87
CA ASP A 190 -8.16 0.88 -2.42
C ASP A 190 -8.22 1.47 -3.83
N ILE A 191 -9.12 0.92 -4.67
CA ILE A 191 -9.54 1.49 -5.95
C ILE A 191 -11.02 1.85 -5.81
N HIS A 192 -11.37 3.09 -6.07
CA HIS A 192 -12.76 3.53 -6.03
C HIS A 192 -13.26 3.85 -7.43
N PHE A 193 -14.22 3.09 -7.94
CA PHE A 193 -14.94 3.41 -9.17
C PHE A 193 -16.18 4.21 -8.84
N LYS A 194 -16.39 5.32 -9.54
CA LYS A 194 -17.49 6.26 -9.30
C LYS A 194 -18.22 6.64 -10.58
N VAL A 195 -19.55 6.62 -10.51
CA VAL A 195 -20.43 7.07 -11.59
C VAL A 195 -21.00 8.43 -11.22
N GLU A 196 -20.74 9.44 -12.04
CA GLU A 196 -21.35 10.78 -12.00
C GLU A 196 -22.32 10.95 -13.19
N LYS A 197 -22.93 12.13 -13.35
CA LYS A 197 -23.94 12.39 -14.40
C LYS A 197 -23.40 12.11 -15.82
N GLU A 198 -22.19 12.55 -16.10
CA GLU A 198 -21.57 12.49 -17.43
C GLU A 198 -20.17 11.87 -17.39
N ALA A 199 -19.80 11.27 -16.26
CA ALA A 199 -18.46 10.74 -16.03
C ALA A 199 -18.50 9.40 -15.31
N PHE A 200 -17.67 8.49 -15.79
CA PHE A 200 -17.28 7.28 -15.11
C PHE A 200 -15.76 7.29 -14.95
N TYR A 201 -15.27 7.10 -13.74
CA TYR A 201 -13.84 7.19 -13.45
C TYR A 201 -13.47 6.33 -12.24
N TYR A 202 -12.18 6.09 -12.09
CA TYR A 202 -11.63 5.53 -10.88
C TYR A 202 -10.57 6.43 -10.27
N VAL A 203 -10.32 6.22 -8.98
CA VAL A 203 -9.24 6.84 -8.21
C VAL A 203 -8.60 5.79 -7.33
N PHE A 204 -7.29 5.89 -7.15
CA PHE A 204 -6.56 5.08 -6.19
C PHE A 204 -6.48 5.78 -4.83
N ARG A 205 -6.51 5.00 -3.76
CA ARG A 205 -6.10 5.50 -2.44
C ARG A 205 -4.66 5.08 -2.20
N ILE A 206 -3.75 6.03 -2.12
CA ILE A 206 -2.31 5.81 -1.96
C ILE A 206 -1.82 6.61 -0.77
N ASP A 207 -1.15 5.96 0.19
CA ASP A 207 -0.70 6.59 1.44
C ASP A 207 -1.78 7.38 2.18
N GLY A 208 -3.05 6.96 2.04
CA GLY A 208 -4.23 7.56 2.66
C GLY A 208 -4.95 8.60 1.79
N ASP A 209 -4.34 9.16 0.75
CA ASP A 209 -4.96 10.15 -0.14
C ASP A 209 -5.55 9.51 -1.39
N LEU A 210 -6.58 10.16 -1.94
CA LEU A 210 -7.12 9.80 -3.25
C LEU A 210 -6.25 10.43 -4.37
N SER A 211 -5.98 9.64 -5.40
CA SER A 211 -5.31 10.11 -6.62
C SER A 211 -6.18 11.04 -7.45
N HIS A 212 -5.62 11.59 -8.54
CA HIS A 212 -6.41 12.25 -9.56
C HIS A 212 -7.42 11.28 -10.19
N LYS A 213 -8.53 11.83 -10.73
CA LYS A 213 -9.56 11.07 -11.45
C LYS A 213 -8.97 10.53 -12.76
N ILE A 214 -9.13 9.23 -12.99
CA ILE A 214 -8.76 8.58 -14.25
C ILE A 214 -10.06 8.17 -14.94
N MET A 215 -10.32 8.78 -16.09
CA MET A 215 -11.59 8.65 -16.78
C MET A 215 -11.69 7.32 -17.54
N ILE A 216 -12.85 6.69 -17.48
CA ILE A 216 -13.23 5.52 -18.27
C ILE A 216 -14.46 5.88 -19.12
N PRO A 217 -14.57 5.41 -20.37
CA PRO A 217 -15.76 5.61 -21.17
C PRO A 217 -17.03 5.16 -20.42
N MET A 218 -18.04 6.03 -20.35
CA MET A 218 -19.29 5.77 -19.62
C MET A 218 -19.98 4.47 -20.06
N LYS A 219 -19.87 4.10 -21.33
CA LYS A 219 -20.42 2.85 -21.90
C LYS A 219 -19.85 1.57 -21.26
N LEU A 220 -18.70 1.66 -20.59
CA LEU A 220 -18.03 0.52 -19.95
C LEU A 220 -18.44 0.30 -18.49
N LYS A 221 -19.23 1.21 -17.89
CA LYS A 221 -19.58 1.13 -16.46
C LYS A 221 -20.20 -0.21 -16.06
N ASP A 222 -21.19 -0.68 -16.85
CA ASP A 222 -21.88 -1.93 -16.54
C ASP A 222 -21.04 -3.17 -16.85
N ARG A 223 -20.10 -3.04 -17.80
CA ARG A 223 -19.16 -4.12 -18.14
C ARG A 223 -18.07 -4.31 -17.08
N VAL A 224 -17.56 -3.20 -16.49
CA VAL A 224 -16.63 -3.26 -15.35
C VAL A 224 -17.28 -3.96 -14.16
N ASP A 225 -18.50 -3.58 -13.82
CA ASP A 225 -19.25 -4.20 -12.73
C ASP A 225 -19.51 -5.69 -12.98
N ALA A 226 -19.99 -6.05 -14.20
CA ALA A 226 -20.22 -7.43 -14.58
C ALA A 226 -18.94 -8.29 -14.54
N PHE A 227 -17.84 -7.76 -15.05
CA PHE A 227 -16.55 -8.45 -15.03
C PHE A 227 -16.11 -8.79 -13.61
N LEU A 228 -16.22 -7.84 -12.67
CA LEU A 228 -15.86 -8.07 -11.27
C LEU A 228 -16.81 -9.05 -10.57
N LEU A 229 -18.11 -9.01 -10.87
CA LEU A 229 -19.05 -10.01 -10.34
C LEU A 229 -18.72 -11.42 -10.87
N ASN A 230 -18.34 -11.55 -12.13
CA ASN A 230 -17.93 -12.82 -12.70
C ASN A 230 -16.66 -13.37 -12.06
N LEU A 231 -15.67 -12.52 -11.74
CA LEU A 231 -14.48 -12.95 -10.99
C LEU A 231 -14.82 -13.54 -9.61
N MET A 232 -15.95 -13.13 -9.03
CA MET A 232 -16.43 -13.65 -7.74
C MET A 232 -17.47 -14.78 -7.90
N LYS A 233 -17.74 -15.26 -9.12
CA LYS A 233 -18.82 -16.21 -9.44
C LYS A 233 -20.22 -15.77 -8.95
N LEU A 234 -20.44 -14.47 -8.81
CA LEU A 234 -21.72 -13.92 -8.41
C LEU A 234 -22.61 -13.67 -9.62
N PRO A 235 -23.90 -14.11 -9.58
CA PRO A 235 -24.83 -13.85 -10.67
C PRO A 235 -24.98 -12.35 -10.95
N THR A 236 -24.95 -11.97 -12.22
CA THR A 236 -25.10 -10.57 -12.63
C THR A 236 -26.46 -9.96 -12.23
N GLU A 237 -27.46 -10.80 -12.02
CA GLU A 237 -28.80 -10.41 -11.53
C GLU A 237 -28.76 -9.84 -10.11
N THR A 238 -27.79 -10.26 -9.28
CA THR A 238 -27.56 -9.71 -7.93
C THR A 238 -27.36 -8.20 -7.95
N ARG A 239 -26.97 -7.65 -9.09
CA ARG A 239 -26.73 -6.22 -9.31
C ARG A 239 -27.94 -5.34 -8.99
N ASN A 240 -29.15 -5.85 -9.26
CA ASN A 240 -30.39 -5.09 -9.13
C ASN A 240 -31.22 -5.47 -7.90
N THR A 241 -30.84 -6.54 -7.19
CA THR A 241 -31.64 -7.11 -6.09
C THR A 241 -31.18 -6.67 -4.70
N ALA A 242 -29.94 -6.21 -4.56
CA ALA A 242 -29.41 -5.79 -3.26
C ALA A 242 -28.87 -4.35 -3.28
N PRO A 243 -29.12 -3.56 -2.22
CA PRO A 243 -28.61 -2.20 -2.11
C PRO A 243 -27.08 -2.14 -1.94
N GLY A 244 -26.49 -3.22 -1.47
CA GLY A 244 -25.05 -3.43 -1.34
C GLY A 244 -24.66 -4.87 -1.70
N ILE A 245 -23.51 -5.03 -2.31
CA ILE A 245 -22.94 -6.32 -2.68
C ILE A 245 -21.50 -6.35 -2.19
N SER A 246 -21.17 -7.39 -1.43
CA SER A 246 -19.82 -7.64 -0.93
C SER A 246 -19.31 -8.96 -1.50
N GLY A 247 -18.01 -9.03 -1.77
CA GLY A 247 -17.39 -10.25 -2.27
C GLY A 247 -15.87 -10.24 -2.15
N ARG A 248 -15.25 -11.33 -2.62
CA ARG A 248 -13.79 -11.50 -2.61
C ARG A 248 -13.35 -12.23 -3.86
N PHE A 249 -12.15 -11.89 -4.34
CA PHE A 249 -11.44 -12.65 -5.35
C PHE A 249 -9.93 -12.44 -5.17
N THR A 250 -9.13 -13.31 -5.73
CA THR A 250 -7.67 -13.20 -5.70
C THR A 250 -7.14 -12.90 -7.09
N ILE A 251 -6.14 -12.03 -7.17
CA ILE A 251 -5.39 -11.80 -8.40
C ILE A 251 -3.96 -12.29 -8.22
N SER A 252 -3.34 -12.72 -9.31
CA SER A 252 -1.90 -13.01 -9.37
C SER A 252 -1.15 -11.82 -10.00
N TYR A 253 -0.12 -11.36 -9.32
CA TYR A 253 0.79 -10.32 -9.82
C TYR A 253 2.23 -10.83 -9.75
N TYR A 254 2.81 -11.24 -10.89
CA TYR A 254 4.10 -11.96 -10.96
C TYR A 254 4.14 -13.16 -10.00
N HIS A 255 3.17 -14.06 -10.12
CA HIS A 255 2.99 -15.25 -9.26
C HIS A 255 2.79 -14.94 -7.77
N ARG A 256 2.49 -13.71 -7.42
CA ARG A 256 2.20 -13.27 -6.07
C ARG A 256 0.69 -13.09 -5.90
N PRO A 257 0.03 -13.86 -5.02
CA PRO A 257 -1.40 -13.70 -4.78
C PRO A 257 -1.68 -12.42 -4.00
N ILE A 258 -2.70 -11.69 -4.44
CA ILE A 258 -3.22 -10.49 -3.79
C ILE A 258 -4.71 -10.66 -3.64
N ASP A 259 -5.19 -10.70 -2.40
CA ASP A 259 -6.62 -10.80 -2.13
C ASP A 259 -7.28 -9.44 -2.33
N ILE A 260 -8.43 -9.44 -2.97
CA ILE A 260 -9.24 -8.25 -3.20
C ILE A 260 -10.60 -8.40 -2.57
N ARG A 261 -10.96 -7.44 -1.72
CA ARG A 261 -12.32 -7.29 -1.22
C ARG A 261 -13.08 -6.32 -2.10
N TYR A 262 -14.21 -6.76 -2.56
CA TYR A 262 -15.15 -6.00 -3.38
C TYR A 262 -16.31 -5.53 -2.52
N GLU A 263 -16.60 -4.23 -2.59
CA GLU A 263 -17.77 -3.60 -1.98
C GLU A 263 -18.44 -2.68 -2.98
N ARG A 264 -19.72 -2.89 -3.24
CA ARG A 264 -20.52 -2.08 -4.15
C ARG A 264 -21.76 -1.56 -3.46
N HIS A 265 -22.01 -0.28 -3.61
CA HIS A 265 -23.22 0.38 -3.13
C HIS A 265 -23.98 1.01 -4.28
N GLN A 266 -25.31 0.80 -4.31
CA GLN A 266 -26.18 1.51 -5.23
C GLN A 266 -26.20 3.00 -4.89
N THR A 267 -26.09 3.84 -5.91
CA THR A 267 -26.15 5.31 -5.76
C THR A 267 -27.26 5.87 -6.64
N TYR A 268 -27.63 7.12 -6.42
CA TYR A 268 -28.65 7.80 -7.24
C TYR A 268 -28.35 7.78 -8.75
N ARG A 269 -27.08 7.69 -9.15
CA ARG A 269 -26.64 7.76 -10.56
C ARG A 269 -26.01 6.47 -11.10
N GLY A 270 -26.11 5.39 -10.36
CA GLY A 270 -25.51 4.13 -10.71
C GLY A 270 -24.94 3.43 -9.49
N TYR A 271 -23.62 3.30 -9.38
CA TYR A 271 -22.98 2.65 -8.26
C TYR A 271 -21.68 3.35 -7.82
N HIS A 272 -21.29 3.10 -6.60
CA HIS A 272 -19.94 3.30 -6.10
C HIS A 272 -19.36 1.92 -5.74
N LEU A 273 -18.23 1.59 -6.33
CA LEU A 273 -17.56 0.33 -6.12
C LEU A 273 -16.18 0.58 -5.54
N THR A 274 -15.83 -0.18 -4.52
CA THR A 274 -14.52 -0.13 -3.86
C THR A 274 -13.88 -1.50 -3.94
N LEU A 275 -12.65 -1.55 -4.47
CA LEU A 275 -11.78 -2.72 -4.39
C LEU A 275 -10.69 -2.42 -3.36
N ARG A 276 -10.65 -3.16 -2.27
CA ARG A 276 -9.57 -3.09 -1.28
C ARG A 276 -8.54 -4.16 -1.56
N LEU A 277 -7.30 -3.76 -1.75
CA LEU A 277 -6.18 -4.65 -2.03
C LEU A 277 -5.53 -5.10 -0.71
N LEU A 278 -5.47 -6.42 -0.49
CA LEU A 278 -4.84 -7.05 0.67
C LEU A 278 -3.62 -7.84 0.18
N ASP A 279 -2.49 -7.18 0.16
CA ASP A 279 -1.22 -7.77 -0.27
C ASP A 279 -0.52 -8.45 0.91
N LYS A 280 -0.70 -9.77 1.06
CA LYS A 280 -0.12 -10.58 2.15
C LYS A 280 1.42 -10.61 2.15
N ASN A 281 2.05 -10.26 1.03
CA ASN A 281 3.51 -10.25 0.91
C ASN A 281 4.11 -8.86 1.13
N HIS A 282 3.29 -7.88 1.53
CA HIS A 282 3.81 -6.58 1.92
C HIS A 282 4.68 -6.73 3.15
N ILE A 283 5.94 -6.38 2.98
CA ILE A 283 7.04 -6.32 3.93
C ILE A 283 6.65 -6.88 5.30
N LYS A 284 7.09 -8.11 5.60
CA LYS A 284 6.97 -8.71 6.93
C LYS A 284 7.71 -7.82 7.91
N LEU A 285 7.02 -6.81 8.44
CA LEU A 285 7.62 -5.84 9.35
C LEU A 285 7.90 -6.54 10.69
N THR A 286 9.15 -6.46 11.11
CA THR A 286 9.60 -6.80 12.47
C THR A 286 9.73 -5.52 13.27
N LEU A 287 9.74 -5.60 14.59
CA LEU A 287 10.06 -4.48 15.46
C LEU A 287 11.56 -4.17 15.37
N GLY A 288 11.95 -2.89 15.27
CA GLY A 288 13.32 -2.44 15.33
C GLY A 288 13.85 -1.72 14.09
N LYS A 289 15.17 -1.51 14.04
CA LYS A 289 15.85 -0.74 12.99
C LYS A 289 15.65 -1.39 11.61
N GLY A 290 14.98 -0.70 10.73
CA GLY A 290 14.78 -1.11 9.34
C GLY A 290 13.36 -1.57 8.98
N ALA A 291 12.43 -1.66 9.95
CA ALA A 291 11.05 -2.07 9.71
C ALA A 291 10.03 -1.13 10.40
N LEU A 292 9.36 -1.55 11.46
CA LEU A 292 8.56 -0.69 12.33
C LEU A 292 9.50 -0.01 13.33
N ALA A 293 10.17 1.05 12.89
CA ALA A 293 11.11 1.79 13.72
C ALA A 293 10.35 2.83 14.55
N PHE A 294 9.99 2.45 15.74
CA PHE A 294 9.66 3.41 16.78
C PHE A 294 10.96 4.04 17.33
N ASP A 295 10.83 5.15 18.01
CA ASP A 295 11.95 5.72 18.77
C ASP A 295 12.38 4.81 19.93
N GLU A 296 13.56 5.09 20.47
CA GLU A 296 14.12 4.29 21.56
C GLU A 296 13.19 4.26 22.79
N GLU A 297 12.56 5.38 23.11
CA GLU A 297 11.63 5.50 24.23
C GLU A 297 10.35 4.68 24.01
N THR A 298 9.75 4.82 22.82
CA THR A 298 8.56 4.04 22.42
C THR A 298 8.89 2.55 22.34
N GLN A 299 10.04 2.20 21.75
CA GLN A 299 10.48 0.82 21.65
C GLN A 299 10.73 0.21 23.03
N PHE A 300 11.37 0.96 23.93
CA PHE A 300 11.58 0.52 25.31
C PHE A 300 10.29 0.28 26.05
N ALA A 301 9.33 1.23 25.96
CA ALA A 301 8.01 1.08 26.58
C ALA A 301 7.25 -0.12 26.03
N LEU A 302 7.28 -0.32 24.70
CA LEU A 302 6.65 -1.46 24.03
C LEU A 302 7.27 -2.78 24.48
N ASN A 303 8.61 -2.86 24.55
CA ASN A 303 9.33 -4.05 25.00
C ASN A 303 8.95 -4.41 26.45
N ARG A 304 8.85 -3.43 27.33
CA ARG A 304 8.40 -3.66 28.73
C ARG A 304 6.99 -4.24 28.78
N VAL A 305 6.07 -3.69 27.99
CA VAL A 305 4.68 -4.16 27.92
C VAL A 305 4.60 -5.57 27.36
N MET A 306 5.39 -5.90 26.36
CA MET A 306 5.44 -7.25 25.77
C MET A 306 5.97 -8.32 26.75
N GLN A 307 6.78 -7.95 27.73
CA GLN A 307 7.30 -8.88 28.75
C GLN A 307 6.27 -9.24 29.83
N ILE A 308 5.16 -8.52 29.94
CA ILE A 308 4.10 -8.83 30.92
C ILE A 308 3.50 -10.20 30.58
N PRO A 309 3.49 -11.15 31.54
CA PRO A 309 3.10 -12.54 31.23
C PRO A 309 1.62 -12.72 30.91
N ALA A 310 0.73 -11.98 31.58
CA ALA A 310 -0.72 -12.11 31.46
C ALA A 310 -1.42 -10.74 31.53
N GLY A 311 -2.57 -10.64 30.87
CA GLY A 311 -3.38 -9.43 30.83
C GLY A 311 -3.63 -8.95 29.39
N ILE A 312 -4.39 -7.87 29.22
CA ILE A 312 -4.75 -7.32 27.92
C ILE A 312 -3.82 -6.18 27.52
N ILE A 313 -3.32 -6.23 26.33
CA ILE A 313 -2.68 -5.12 25.60
C ILE A 313 -3.59 -4.73 24.46
N VAL A 314 -4.03 -3.47 24.44
CA VAL A 314 -4.98 -2.98 23.43
C VAL A 314 -4.32 -1.91 22.57
N ILE A 315 -4.38 -2.07 21.24
CA ILE A 315 -3.96 -1.03 20.30
C ILE A 315 -5.18 -0.39 19.67
N SER A 316 -5.35 0.90 19.89
CA SER A 316 -6.44 1.69 19.34
C SER A 316 -6.01 2.55 18.15
N GLY A 317 -6.98 3.02 17.42
CA GLY A 317 -6.80 3.96 16.31
C GLY A 317 -7.83 3.77 15.21
N PRO A 318 -7.95 4.72 14.27
CA PRO A 318 -8.87 4.62 13.15
C PRO A 318 -8.49 3.48 12.20
N THR A 319 -9.41 3.18 11.29
CA THR A 319 -9.12 2.23 10.20
C THR A 319 -7.93 2.73 9.38
N GLY A 320 -6.99 1.82 9.07
CA GLY A 320 -5.78 2.16 8.32
C GLY A 320 -4.67 2.83 9.14
N SER A 321 -4.75 2.84 10.48
CA SER A 321 -3.67 3.34 11.34
C SER A 321 -2.51 2.35 11.54
N GLY A 322 -2.59 1.15 10.95
CA GLY A 322 -1.53 0.14 11.00
C GLY A 322 -1.56 -0.78 12.22
N LYS A 323 -2.69 -0.88 12.95
CA LYS A 323 -2.84 -1.70 14.16
C LYS A 323 -2.49 -3.18 13.92
N SER A 324 -3.10 -3.80 12.90
CA SER A 324 -2.83 -5.21 12.54
C SER A 324 -1.35 -5.43 12.22
N THR A 325 -0.74 -4.51 11.48
CA THR A 325 0.69 -4.58 11.13
C THR A 325 1.57 -4.56 12.39
N THR A 326 1.25 -3.70 13.35
CA THR A 326 2.00 -3.62 14.63
C THR A 326 1.77 -4.86 15.49
N LEU A 327 0.52 -5.35 15.59
CA LEU A 327 0.24 -6.58 16.31
C LEU A 327 0.96 -7.78 15.70
N ASN A 328 0.96 -7.91 14.37
CA ASN A 328 1.70 -8.98 13.70
C ASN A 328 3.22 -8.87 13.90
N ALA A 329 3.76 -7.64 13.97
CA ALA A 329 5.16 -7.43 14.32
C ALA A 329 5.45 -7.85 15.78
N ILE A 330 4.54 -7.55 16.71
CA ILE A 330 4.62 -8.01 18.10
C ILE A 330 4.54 -9.54 18.17
N LEU A 331 3.61 -10.16 17.46
CA LEU A 331 3.50 -11.62 17.41
C LEU A 331 4.76 -12.29 16.89
N ARG A 332 5.40 -11.74 15.83
CA ARG A 332 6.69 -12.26 15.33
C ARG A 332 7.80 -12.19 16.36
N GLU A 333 7.83 -11.13 17.17
CA GLU A 333 8.83 -10.96 18.23
C GLU A 333 8.59 -11.92 19.40
N LEU A 334 7.33 -12.21 19.72
CA LEU A 334 6.93 -13.12 20.79
C LEU A 334 6.92 -14.59 20.37
N ASN A 335 6.93 -14.88 19.07
CA ASN A 335 6.83 -16.24 18.54
C ASN A 335 8.13 -17.02 18.76
N ARG A 336 8.08 -17.93 19.67
CA ARG A 336 9.16 -18.86 20.04
C ARG A 336 8.62 -20.28 20.07
N PRO A 337 9.46 -21.32 19.89
CA PRO A 337 9.00 -22.72 19.89
C PRO A 337 8.26 -23.15 21.17
N GLU A 338 8.54 -22.47 22.30
CA GLU A 338 7.94 -22.78 23.61
C GLU A 338 6.64 -22.03 23.87
N ILE A 339 6.20 -21.15 22.97
CA ILE A 339 5.03 -20.27 23.14
C ILE A 339 3.91 -20.68 22.19
N ASN A 340 2.77 -21.06 22.73
CA ASN A 340 1.58 -21.38 21.95
C ASN A 340 0.76 -20.10 21.68
N ILE A 341 0.72 -19.66 20.42
CA ILE A 341 0.02 -18.46 19.99
C ILE A 341 -1.17 -18.82 19.11
N LEU A 342 -2.36 -18.37 19.50
CA LEU A 342 -3.58 -18.52 18.73
C LEU A 342 -4.12 -17.16 18.30
N THR A 343 -4.59 -17.05 17.05
CA THR A 343 -5.21 -15.79 16.56
C THR A 343 -6.62 -16.06 16.05
N LEU A 344 -7.53 -15.11 16.31
CA LEU A 344 -8.89 -15.09 15.76
C LEU A 344 -9.10 -13.76 15.04
N GLU A 345 -9.15 -13.79 13.71
CA GLU A 345 -9.16 -12.61 12.85
C GLU A 345 -10.30 -12.69 11.81
N ASN A 346 -10.66 -11.56 11.23
CA ASN A 346 -11.70 -11.50 10.18
C ASN A 346 -11.31 -10.53 9.05
N PRO A 347 -10.61 -11.02 8.01
CA PRO A 347 -9.85 -12.27 7.94
C PRO A 347 -8.44 -12.15 8.49
N VAL A 348 -7.69 -13.24 8.47
CA VAL A 348 -6.23 -13.25 8.64
C VAL A 348 -5.59 -12.46 7.50
N GLU A 349 -4.88 -11.37 7.84
CA GLU A 349 -4.22 -10.49 6.87
C GLU A 349 -2.79 -10.96 6.56
N ASP A 350 -2.12 -11.59 7.53
CA ASP A 350 -0.72 -11.98 7.43
C ASP A 350 -0.46 -13.25 8.25
N GLU A 351 0.02 -14.29 7.59
CA GLU A 351 0.35 -15.56 8.22
C GLU A 351 1.79 -15.55 8.76
N VAL A 352 1.92 -15.79 10.05
CA VAL A 352 3.22 -15.92 10.72
C VAL A 352 3.49 -17.40 10.97
N PRO A 353 4.55 -17.98 10.40
CA PRO A 353 4.88 -19.39 10.63
C PRO A 353 5.07 -19.70 12.13
N GLY A 354 4.52 -20.80 12.59
CA GLY A 354 4.55 -21.22 14.00
C GLY A 354 3.41 -20.67 14.85
N ILE A 355 2.49 -19.88 14.28
CA ILE A 355 1.29 -19.36 14.92
C ILE A 355 0.06 -20.05 14.32
N THR A 356 -0.91 -20.41 15.15
CA THR A 356 -2.18 -20.95 14.69
C THR A 356 -3.16 -19.80 14.40
N HIS A 357 -3.40 -19.54 13.13
CA HIS A 357 -4.32 -18.49 12.68
C HIS A 357 -5.70 -19.06 12.38
N CYS A 358 -6.75 -18.48 12.95
CA CYS A 358 -8.14 -18.85 12.71
C CYS A 358 -8.92 -17.70 12.08
N ASN A 359 -9.59 -17.99 10.96
CA ASN A 359 -10.51 -17.07 10.31
C ASN A 359 -11.89 -17.14 10.95
N LEU A 360 -12.43 -15.99 11.34
CA LEU A 360 -13.81 -15.86 11.78
C LEU A 360 -14.74 -15.73 10.55
N LYS A 361 -15.62 -16.70 10.33
CA LYS A 361 -16.60 -16.66 9.22
C LYS A 361 -17.82 -15.81 9.54
N SER A 362 -18.24 -15.79 10.79
CA SER A 362 -19.36 -15.00 11.27
C SER A 362 -19.17 -14.54 12.72
N ALA A 363 -19.85 -13.45 13.11
CA ALA A 363 -19.80 -12.96 14.49
C ALA A 363 -20.27 -14.01 15.52
N LYS A 364 -21.19 -14.93 15.12
CA LYS A 364 -21.72 -16.00 15.99
C LYS A 364 -20.67 -17.04 16.40
N GLU A 365 -19.59 -17.17 15.63
CA GLU A 365 -18.50 -18.12 15.90
C GLU A 365 -17.48 -17.57 16.91
N PHE A 366 -17.52 -16.28 17.20
CA PHE A 366 -16.52 -15.62 18.05
C PHE A 366 -16.42 -16.27 19.43
N LYS A 367 -17.54 -16.37 20.13
CA LYS A 367 -17.60 -16.95 21.48
C LYS A 367 -17.19 -18.42 21.55
N PRO A 368 -17.75 -19.34 20.71
CA PRO A 368 -17.32 -20.73 20.68
C PRO A 368 -15.81 -20.89 20.39
N MET A 369 -15.26 -20.08 19.50
CA MET A 369 -13.83 -20.14 19.13
C MET A 369 -12.94 -19.71 20.30
N ILE A 370 -13.22 -18.58 20.96
CA ILE A 370 -12.44 -18.13 22.12
C ILE A 370 -12.56 -19.13 23.28
N ALA A 371 -13.76 -19.65 23.54
CA ALA A 371 -13.94 -20.69 24.53
C ALA A 371 -13.17 -21.99 24.20
N SER A 372 -12.98 -22.31 22.91
CA SER A 372 -12.11 -23.40 22.48
C SER A 372 -10.63 -23.06 22.70
N PHE A 373 -10.20 -21.84 22.36
CA PHE A 373 -8.83 -21.38 22.58
C PHE A 373 -8.42 -21.51 24.04
N MET A 374 -9.25 -21.05 24.98
CA MET A 374 -8.97 -21.15 26.42
C MET A 374 -8.80 -22.58 26.93
N ARG A 375 -9.22 -23.62 26.15
CA ARG A 375 -8.99 -25.05 26.46
C ARG A 375 -7.84 -25.67 25.66
N SER A 376 -7.18 -24.89 24.81
CA SER A 376 -6.11 -25.36 23.93
C SER A 376 -4.71 -24.97 24.46
N ASP A 377 -4.61 -24.66 25.74
CA ASP A 377 -3.38 -24.26 26.43
C ASP A 377 -2.61 -23.14 25.70
N PRO A 378 -3.23 -21.98 25.43
CA PRO A 378 -2.57 -20.88 24.76
C PRO A 378 -1.81 -20.00 25.76
N ASP A 379 -0.60 -19.60 25.42
CA ASP A 379 0.11 -18.53 26.14
C ASP A 379 -0.34 -17.15 25.71
N ILE A 380 -0.60 -17.00 24.39
CA ILE A 380 -0.98 -15.73 23.79
C ILE A 380 -2.21 -15.91 22.89
N ILE A 381 -3.19 -15.05 23.06
CA ILE A 381 -4.39 -14.99 22.23
C ILE A 381 -4.44 -13.63 21.55
N LEU A 382 -4.45 -13.59 20.21
CA LEU A 382 -4.79 -12.40 19.46
C LEU A 382 -6.28 -12.44 19.12
N MET A 383 -7.04 -11.47 19.60
CA MET A 383 -8.40 -11.19 19.16
C MET A 383 -8.36 -9.98 18.20
N GLY A 384 -8.75 -10.17 16.94
CA GLY A 384 -8.61 -9.14 15.92
C GLY A 384 -9.19 -7.78 16.33
N GLU A 385 -10.40 -7.78 16.91
CA GLU A 385 -11.07 -6.54 17.33
C GLU A 385 -12.15 -6.79 18.39
N VAL A 386 -12.23 -5.89 19.38
CA VAL A 386 -13.33 -5.81 20.36
C VAL A 386 -14.35 -4.78 19.87
N ARG A 387 -15.58 -5.26 19.54
CA ARG A 387 -16.66 -4.43 18.98
C ARG A 387 -17.86 -4.27 19.92
N ASP A 388 -18.16 -5.28 20.71
CA ASP A 388 -19.36 -5.42 21.51
C ASP A 388 -19.04 -5.96 22.92
N LEU A 389 -20.09 -6.04 23.76
CA LEU A 389 -19.98 -6.54 25.14
C LEU A 389 -19.42 -7.96 25.17
N GLU A 390 -19.90 -8.87 24.30
CA GLU A 390 -19.52 -10.27 24.31
C GLU A 390 -18.03 -10.45 24.03
N SER A 391 -17.49 -9.77 23.01
CA SER A 391 -16.06 -9.78 22.70
C SER A 391 -15.22 -9.14 23.80
N ALA A 392 -15.74 -8.10 24.45
CA ALA A 392 -15.06 -7.42 25.54
C ALA A 392 -14.98 -8.32 26.79
N GLU A 393 -16.07 -8.99 27.17
CA GLU A 393 -16.12 -9.91 28.31
C GLU A 393 -15.15 -11.08 28.13
N LEU A 394 -15.13 -11.69 26.95
CA LEU A 394 -14.24 -12.82 26.66
C LEU A 394 -12.75 -12.40 26.69
N ALA A 395 -12.44 -11.21 26.18
CA ALA A 395 -11.08 -10.69 26.23
C ALA A 395 -10.63 -10.45 27.68
N ILE A 396 -11.49 -9.88 28.50
CA ILE A 396 -11.24 -9.63 29.92
C ILE A 396 -11.10 -10.96 30.69
N GLU A 397 -12.00 -11.93 30.44
CA GLU A 397 -11.98 -13.24 31.10
C GLU A 397 -10.69 -14.00 30.76
N ALA A 398 -10.30 -14.08 29.50
CA ALA A 398 -9.05 -14.71 29.08
C ALA A 398 -7.84 -14.07 29.78
N ALA A 399 -7.81 -12.75 29.91
CA ALA A 399 -6.72 -12.04 30.57
C ALA A 399 -6.68 -12.28 32.09
N ILE A 400 -7.83 -12.29 32.77
CA ILE A 400 -7.93 -12.52 34.22
C ILE A 400 -7.55 -13.97 34.55
N THR A 401 -7.85 -14.93 33.65
CA THR A 401 -7.51 -16.34 33.81
C THR A 401 -6.05 -16.68 33.49
N GLY A 402 -5.21 -15.68 33.17
CA GLY A 402 -3.77 -15.85 33.08
C GLY A 402 -3.17 -15.80 31.66
N HIS A 403 -3.99 -15.56 30.63
CA HIS A 403 -3.50 -15.49 29.26
C HIS A 403 -3.04 -14.07 28.89
N LYS A 404 -2.06 -13.95 28.03
CA LYS A 404 -1.72 -12.68 27.37
C LYS A 404 -2.66 -12.47 26.19
N VAL A 405 -3.49 -11.42 26.26
CA VAL A 405 -4.44 -11.07 25.22
C VAL A 405 -3.98 -9.83 24.48
N LEU A 406 -3.86 -9.94 23.16
CA LEU A 406 -3.61 -8.83 22.24
C LEU A 406 -4.88 -8.52 21.48
N THR A 407 -5.30 -7.26 21.41
CA THR A 407 -6.51 -6.92 20.65
C THR A 407 -6.48 -5.49 20.14
N THR A 408 -7.44 -5.17 19.26
CA THR A 408 -7.66 -3.80 18.78
C THR A 408 -9.03 -3.28 19.19
N ILE A 409 -9.11 -1.95 19.26
CA ILE A 409 -10.36 -1.22 19.48
C ILE A 409 -10.33 0.08 18.68
N HIS A 410 -11.49 0.67 18.40
CA HIS A 410 -11.57 1.96 17.71
C HIS A 410 -11.82 3.09 18.71
N THR A 411 -10.74 3.71 19.19
CA THR A 411 -10.78 4.96 19.97
C THR A 411 -9.72 5.95 19.48
N PRO A 412 -9.93 7.25 19.60
CA PRO A 412 -8.97 8.28 19.22
C PRO A 412 -7.71 8.33 20.07
N ARG A 413 -7.77 8.01 21.37
CA ARG A 413 -6.68 8.10 22.34
C ARG A 413 -6.55 6.81 23.13
N ALA A 414 -5.36 6.58 23.68
CA ALA A 414 -5.11 5.42 24.53
C ALA A 414 -5.96 5.43 25.82
N SER A 415 -6.10 6.57 26.47
CA SER A 415 -6.94 6.74 27.67
C SER A 415 -8.41 6.37 27.41
N GLN A 416 -8.95 6.67 26.23
CA GLN A 416 -10.33 6.36 25.87
C GLN A 416 -10.63 4.87 25.67
N ILE A 417 -9.62 4.01 25.65
CA ILE A 417 -9.81 2.56 25.66
C ILE A 417 -10.59 2.13 26.90
N ILE A 418 -10.24 2.69 28.07
CA ILE A 418 -10.90 2.39 29.34
C ILE A 418 -12.37 2.80 29.29
N GLU A 419 -12.64 4.03 28.85
CA GLU A 419 -14.01 4.53 28.69
C GLU A 419 -14.81 3.69 27.70
N ARG A 420 -14.17 3.22 26.64
CA ARG A 420 -14.84 2.38 25.64
C ARG A 420 -15.23 1.02 26.20
N PHE A 421 -14.39 0.38 27.01
CA PHE A 421 -14.76 -0.85 27.72
C PHE A 421 -15.93 -0.61 28.70
N GLU A 422 -15.93 0.52 29.42
CA GLU A 422 -17.05 0.89 30.29
C GLU A 422 -18.36 1.09 29.50
N GLN A 423 -18.30 1.78 28.34
CA GLN A 423 -19.45 1.97 27.44
C GLN A 423 -19.98 0.63 26.89
N LEU A 424 -19.12 -0.35 26.69
CA LEU A 424 -19.51 -1.71 26.30
C LEU A 424 -20.16 -2.50 27.45
N GLY A 425 -20.12 -2.00 28.68
CA GLY A 425 -20.75 -2.62 29.86
C GLY A 425 -19.78 -3.33 30.80
N ILE A 426 -18.46 -3.24 30.56
CA ILE A 426 -17.46 -3.85 31.44
C ILE A 426 -17.28 -3.02 32.72
N ALA A 427 -17.37 -3.66 33.86
CA ALA A 427 -17.14 -3.01 35.13
C ALA A 427 -15.67 -2.53 35.28
N ARG A 428 -15.48 -1.30 35.76
CA ARG A 428 -14.17 -0.63 35.90
C ARG A 428 -13.12 -1.47 36.62
N TRP A 429 -13.48 -2.16 37.67
CA TRP A 429 -12.56 -3.00 38.43
C TRP A 429 -12.03 -4.20 37.59
N LYS A 430 -12.87 -4.77 36.70
CA LYS A 430 -12.44 -5.83 35.76
C LYS A 430 -11.44 -5.28 34.75
N ILE A 431 -11.69 -4.07 34.22
CA ILE A 431 -10.78 -3.40 33.29
C ILE A 431 -9.44 -3.16 33.99
N ALA A 432 -9.46 -2.61 35.20
CA ALA A 432 -8.26 -2.34 35.98
C ALA A 432 -7.43 -3.60 36.28
N GLN A 433 -8.08 -4.72 36.54
CA GLN A 433 -7.42 -6.00 36.77
C GLN A 433 -6.77 -6.56 35.50
N ALA A 434 -7.48 -6.51 34.36
CA ALA A 434 -7.08 -7.14 33.12
C ALA A 434 -6.14 -6.29 32.27
N LEU A 435 -6.39 -4.99 32.14
CA LEU A 435 -5.66 -4.09 31.24
C LEU A 435 -4.24 -3.82 31.75
N LYS A 436 -3.24 -4.11 30.93
CA LYS A 436 -1.82 -3.88 31.24
C LYS A 436 -1.21 -2.77 30.43
N ALA A 437 -1.70 -2.56 29.20
CA ALA A 437 -1.34 -1.39 28.42
C ALA A 437 -2.48 -0.96 27.50
N ALA A 438 -2.70 0.34 27.44
CA ALA A 438 -3.54 1.01 26.47
C ALA A 438 -2.63 1.76 25.48
N CYS A 439 -2.75 1.43 24.19
CA CYS A 439 -1.94 2.03 23.13
C CYS A 439 -2.82 2.73 22.12
N ALA A 440 -2.36 3.86 21.57
CA ALA A 440 -3.00 4.50 20.42
C ALA A 440 -2.00 4.71 19.30
N GLN A 441 -2.41 4.41 18.07
CA GLN A 441 -1.52 4.44 16.90
C GLN A 441 -2.08 5.30 15.78
N ARG A 442 -1.16 6.03 15.12
CA ARG A 442 -1.43 6.78 13.88
C ARG A 442 -0.36 6.50 12.85
N LEU A 443 -0.72 6.65 11.58
CA LEU A 443 0.24 6.71 10.47
C LEU A 443 0.36 8.15 9.99
N VAL A 444 1.58 8.67 10.01
CA VAL A 444 1.93 10.01 9.53
C VAL A 444 2.64 9.88 8.19
N LYS A 445 2.33 10.75 7.23
CA LYS A 445 3.02 10.80 5.94
C LYS A 445 4.49 11.20 6.13
N THR A 446 5.37 10.53 5.39
CA THR A 446 6.78 10.88 5.35
C THR A 446 7.06 11.81 4.17
N LEU A 447 7.89 12.80 4.39
CA LEU A 447 8.36 13.72 3.37
C LEU A 447 9.10 12.95 2.27
N CYS A 448 8.91 13.36 1.03
CA CYS A 448 9.64 12.77 -0.10
C CYS A 448 11.14 13.07 0.04
N PRO A 449 12.02 12.06 0.10
CA PRO A 449 13.45 12.28 0.26
C PRO A 449 14.09 13.02 -0.93
N HIS A 450 13.45 12.98 -2.11
CA HIS A 450 13.98 13.59 -3.33
C HIS A 450 13.64 15.08 -3.49
N CYS A 451 12.59 15.57 -2.80
CA CYS A 451 12.13 16.94 -3.04
C CYS A 451 11.73 17.72 -1.79
N LYS A 452 11.90 17.16 -0.58
CA LYS A 452 11.66 17.94 0.65
C LYS A 452 12.57 19.17 0.68
N GLU A 453 12.04 20.28 1.16
CA GLU A 453 12.74 21.55 1.22
C GLU A 453 13.12 21.90 2.67
N PRO A 454 14.32 22.45 2.92
CA PRO A 454 14.69 22.89 4.24
C PRO A 454 13.89 24.14 4.63
N ALA A 455 13.46 24.20 5.89
CA ALA A 455 12.79 25.33 6.49
C ALA A 455 13.41 25.62 7.88
N THR A 456 13.33 26.87 8.31
CA THR A 456 13.85 27.27 9.62
C THR A 456 12.76 27.98 10.40
N GLY A 457 12.44 27.42 11.56
CA GLY A 457 11.44 27.96 12.47
C GLY A 457 9.99 27.75 11.99
N ILE A 458 9.11 27.62 12.94
CA ILE A 458 7.65 27.58 12.76
C ILE A 458 7.11 28.96 13.06
N SER A 459 6.18 29.46 12.26
CA SER A 459 5.63 30.81 12.41
C SER A 459 4.95 31.02 13.78
N SER A 460 4.91 32.25 14.27
CA SER A 460 4.27 32.58 15.57
C SER A 460 2.78 32.14 15.62
N ASN A 461 2.06 32.26 14.48
CA ASN A 461 0.67 31.84 14.42
C ASN A 461 0.53 30.33 14.53
N GLU A 462 1.35 29.55 13.81
CA GLU A 462 1.35 28.09 13.89
C GLU A 462 1.78 27.61 15.29
N ARG A 463 2.81 28.23 15.87
CA ARG A 463 3.21 27.90 17.25
C ARG A 463 2.08 28.10 18.25
N LYS A 464 1.35 29.21 18.16
CA LYS A 464 0.17 29.46 19.01
C LYS A 464 -0.94 28.44 18.73
N THR A 465 -1.25 28.18 17.45
CA THR A 465 -2.29 27.23 17.07
C THR A 465 -2.01 25.81 17.55
N PHE A 466 -0.75 25.39 17.53
CA PHE A 466 -0.33 24.05 17.87
C PHE A 466 0.36 23.93 19.24
N PHE A 467 0.24 24.95 20.09
CA PHE A 467 0.82 24.98 21.44
C PHE A 467 2.30 24.56 21.46
N LEU A 468 3.08 25.10 20.53
CA LEU A 468 4.53 24.90 20.48
C LEU A 468 5.24 26.02 21.21
N ASP A 469 6.28 25.68 21.96
CA ASP A 469 7.11 26.64 22.66
C ASP A 469 7.99 27.47 21.70
N ASP A 470 8.65 28.49 22.25
CA ASP A 470 9.47 29.43 21.47
C ASP A 470 10.74 28.79 20.88
N THR A 471 11.16 27.61 21.34
CA THR A 471 12.29 26.88 20.72
C THR A 471 12.02 26.51 19.28
N TRP A 472 10.76 26.30 18.92
CA TRP A 472 10.34 26.01 17.56
C TRP A 472 10.45 27.21 16.59
N ALA A 473 10.72 28.42 17.09
CA ALA A 473 10.96 29.61 16.25
C ALA A 473 12.24 29.50 15.43
N THR A 474 13.20 28.66 15.84
CA THR A 474 14.54 28.60 15.22
C THR A 474 14.94 27.16 14.83
N ILE A 475 14.15 26.15 15.14
CA ILE A 475 14.47 24.74 14.85
C ILE A 475 14.52 24.52 13.32
N PRO A 476 15.66 24.05 12.78
CA PRO A 476 15.73 23.62 11.40
C PRO A 476 14.88 22.35 11.22
N HIS A 477 14.09 22.32 10.17
CA HIS A 477 13.24 21.19 9.81
C HIS A 477 13.06 21.09 8.30
N PHE A 478 12.26 20.16 7.83
CA PHE A 478 11.93 20.04 6.41
C PHE A 478 10.43 20.14 6.22
N VAL A 479 10.02 20.64 5.06
CA VAL A 479 8.63 20.73 4.62
C VAL A 479 8.44 20.06 3.26
N ALA A 480 7.20 19.69 2.96
CA ALA A 480 6.87 19.16 1.65
C ALA A 480 7.01 20.25 0.59
N LYS A 481 7.73 19.97 -0.50
CA LYS A 481 7.79 20.85 -1.67
C LYS A 481 6.38 21.04 -2.25
N ALA A 482 5.98 22.27 -2.48
CA ALA A 482 4.74 22.58 -3.19
C ALA A 482 4.80 22.01 -4.62
N GLY A 483 3.78 21.22 -5.01
CA GLY A 483 3.77 20.50 -6.28
C GLY A 483 4.71 19.28 -6.36
N GLY A 484 5.43 18.96 -5.28
CA GLY A 484 6.22 17.73 -5.19
C GLY A 484 7.23 17.49 -6.31
N CYS A 485 7.41 16.22 -6.69
CA CYS A 485 8.22 15.77 -7.84
C CYS A 485 7.66 14.44 -8.39
N GLY A 486 8.19 13.96 -9.51
CA GLY A 486 7.76 12.69 -10.11
C GLY A 486 7.90 11.48 -9.18
N ALA A 487 8.94 11.44 -8.31
CA ALA A 487 9.14 10.33 -7.36
C ALA A 487 8.05 10.25 -6.27
N CYS A 488 7.39 11.35 -5.94
CA CYS A 488 6.27 11.41 -5.00
C CYS A 488 4.93 11.72 -5.69
N ARG A 489 4.86 11.63 -7.01
CA ARG A 489 3.66 11.94 -7.81
C ARG A 489 3.09 13.32 -7.50
N ASN A 490 3.97 14.29 -7.41
CA ASN A 490 3.67 15.71 -7.17
C ASN A 490 3.00 16.01 -5.82
N THR A 491 3.05 15.07 -4.86
CA THR A 491 2.42 15.24 -3.53
C THR A 491 3.33 15.86 -2.48
N GLY A 492 4.66 15.81 -2.67
CA GLY A 492 5.65 16.17 -1.65
C GLY A 492 5.88 15.10 -0.58
N TYR A 493 5.07 14.01 -0.55
CA TYR A 493 5.14 12.92 0.43
C TYR A 493 5.33 11.57 -0.25
N LYS A 494 6.03 10.65 0.42
CA LYS A 494 6.24 9.29 -0.08
C LYS A 494 6.32 8.30 1.08
N GLY A 495 5.28 7.48 1.24
CA GLY A 495 5.15 6.52 2.32
C GLY A 495 4.61 7.12 3.62
N ARG A 496 4.53 6.27 4.63
CA ARG A 496 4.00 6.59 5.96
C ARG A 496 4.87 5.96 7.04
N THR A 497 4.91 6.56 8.22
CA THR A 497 5.55 6.01 9.42
C THR A 497 4.54 5.96 10.56
N ALA A 498 4.68 4.98 11.46
CA ALA A 498 3.82 4.86 12.62
C ALA A 498 4.35 5.72 13.78
N ILE A 499 3.42 6.30 14.50
CA ILE A 499 3.63 6.88 15.82
C ILE A 499 2.72 6.16 16.79
N LEU A 500 3.21 5.89 17.99
CA LEU A 500 2.54 5.10 19.00
C LEU A 500 2.57 5.85 20.34
N GLU A 501 1.42 5.88 20.98
CA GLU A 501 1.22 6.29 22.37
C GLU A 501 1.01 5.05 23.21
N ILE A 502 1.65 4.95 24.37
CA ILE A 502 1.55 3.79 25.26
C ILE A 502 1.28 4.25 26.68
N ILE A 503 0.17 3.85 27.26
CA ILE A 503 -0.16 4.01 28.67
C ILE A 503 0.00 2.65 29.36
N PRO A 504 1.12 2.38 30.04
CA PRO A 504 1.25 1.19 30.86
C PRO A 504 0.40 1.35 32.12
N ILE A 505 -0.39 0.33 32.44
CA ILE A 505 -1.21 0.32 33.65
C ILE A 505 -0.42 -0.31 34.78
N THR A 506 0.15 0.53 35.64
CA THR A 506 0.86 0.07 36.85
C THR A 506 -0.12 -0.46 37.88
N PRO A 507 0.31 -1.31 38.85
CA PRO A 507 -0.57 -1.77 39.92
C PRO A 507 -1.23 -0.61 40.70
N GLU A 508 -0.48 0.46 41.00
CA GLU A 508 -1.02 1.64 41.66
C GLU A 508 -2.10 2.34 40.83
N MET A 509 -1.91 2.47 39.53
CA MET A 509 -2.90 3.03 38.61
C MET A 509 -4.14 2.15 38.53
N ALA A 510 -3.95 0.84 38.45
CA ALA A 510 -5.05 -0.13 38.43
C ALA A 510 -5.91 0.01 39.70
N ASP A 511 -5.29 0.10 40.87
CA ASP A 511 -6.00 0.29 42.15
C ASP A 511 -6.80 1.60 42.17
N LYS A 512 -6.19 2.70 41.80
CA LYS A 512 -6.87 4.02 41.71
C LYS A 512 -8.01 4.01 40.69
N LEU A 513 -7.81 3.34 39.57
CA LEU A 513 -8.83 3.18 38.53
C LEU A 513 -10.00 2.33 39.03
N ALA A 514 -9.74 1.19 39.68
CA ALA A 514 -10.76 0.30 40.20
C ALA A 514 -11.64 1.00 41.24
N GLN A 515 -11.04 1.86 42.07
CA GLN A 515 -11.71 2.65 43.13
C GLN A 515 -12.38 3.94 42.60
N GLY A 516 -12.22 4.26 41.32
CA GLY A 516 -12.75 5.51 40.74
C GLY A 516 -12.02 6.79 41.21
N GLN A 517 -10.83 6.65 41.78
CA GLN A 517 -10.03 7.77 42.31
C GLN A 517 -9.24 8.50 41.21
N ILE A 518 -9.10 7.92 40.03
CA ILE A 518 -8.45 8.54 38.89
C ILE A 518 -9.29 8.32 37.61
N THR A 519 -9.39 9.36 36.80
CA THR A 519 -10.00 9.24 35.46
C THR A 519 -8.96 8.79 34.44
N PRO A 520 -9.38 8.13 33.34
CA PRO A 520 -8.47 7.75 32.27
C PRO A 520 -7.63 8.91 31.71
N TYR A 521 -8.24 10.09 31.57
CA TYR A 521 -7.55 11.31 31.16
C TYR A 521 -6.53 11.83 32.21
N ALA A 522 -6.86 11.74 33.49
CA ALA A 522 -5.90 12.11 34.54
C ALA A 522 -4.71 11.15 34.61
N MET A 523 -4.91 9.87 34.31
CA MET A 523 -3.82 8.89 34.14
C MET A 523 -2.88 9.31 33.02
N GLU A 524 -3.42 9.62 31.83
CA GLU A 524 -2.64 10.07 30.68
C GLU A 524 -1.79 11.31 31.06
N ARG A 525 -2.39 12.31 31.71
CA ARG A 525 -1.69 13.52 32.16
C ARG A 525 -0.59 13.24 33.20
N GLN A 526 -0.87 12.39 34.18
CA GLN A 526 0.11 12.03 35.20
C GLN A 526 1.36 11.41 34.55
N ILE A 527 1.19 10.47 33.65
CA ILE A 527 2.28 9.79 33.01
C ILE A 527 3.04 10.72 32.05
N ALA A 528 2.33 11.60 31.35
CA ALA A 528 2.95 12.63 30.50
C ALA A 528 3.81 13.61 31.34
N ALA A 529 3.34 14.00 32.51
CA ALA A 529 4.08 14.88 33.44
C ALA A 529 5.33 14.22 34.02
N GLU A 530 5.30 12.91 34.25
CA GLU A 530 6.45 12.12 34.70
C GLU A 530 7.50 11.90 33.60
N GLY A 531 7.23 12.35 32.38
CA GLY A 531 8.13 12.19 31.23
C GLY A 531 8.32 10.74 30.75
N LEU A 532 7.49 9.82 31.27
CA LEU A 532 7.63 8.37 31.08
C LEU A 532 6.91 7.83 29.86
N LEU A 533 6.23 8.69 29.06
CA LEU A 533 5.41 8.23 27.94
C LEU A 533 5.79 8.82 26.60
N PRO A 534 5.90 7.95 25.58
CA PRO A 534 5.71 8.37 24.22
C PRO A 534 4.22 8.76 24.02
N SER A 535 3.92 10.06 23.98
CA SER A 535 2.63 10.52 23.47
C SER A 535 2.65 10.59 21.94
N LEU A 536 1.47 10.53 21.31
CA LEU A 536 1.36 10.71 19.85
C LEU A 536 1.99 12.05 19.41
N ARG A 537 1.74 13.12 20.20
CA ARG A 537 2.26 14.45 19.94
C ARG A 537 3.79 14.51 20.02
N ARG A 538 4.38 13.96 21.09
CA ARG A 538 5.83 13.96 21.30
C ARG A 538 6.54 13.18 20.22
N SER A 539 6.02 11.98 19.86
CA SER A 539 6.52 11.17 18.77
C SER A 539 6.43 11.91 17.42
N ALA A 540 5.33 12.61 17.16
CA ALA A 540 5.14 13.38 15.94
C ALA A 540 6.11 14.57 15.83
N LEU A 541 6.26 15.37 16.90
CA LEU A 541 7.17 16.52 16.94
C LEU A 541 8.64 16.10 16.76
N ARG A 542 9.00 14.93 17.28
CA ARG A 542 10.32 14.37 17.03
C ARG A 542 10.54 14.05 15.56
N LEU A 543 9.56 13.46 14.87
CA LEU A 543 9.65 13.18 13.43
C LEU A 543 9.85 14.46 12.60
N ILE A 544 9.32 15.62 13.05
CA ILE A 544 9.62 16.91 12.40
C ILE A 544 11.10 17.25 12.58
N ARG A 545 11.64 17.15 13.80
CA ARG A 545 13.07 17.41 14.08
C ARG A 545 14.01 16.49 13.28
N GLU A 546 13.59 15.24 13.08
CA GLU A 546 14.33 14.28 12.25
C GLU A 546 14.18 14.53 10.73
N GLY A 547 13.36 15.50 10.33
CA GLY A 547 13.09 15.82 8.92
C GLY A 547 12.38 14.70 8.17
N LYS A 548 11.59 13.87 8.89
CA LYS A 548 10.81 12.76 8.32
C LYS A 548 9.40 13.19 7.93
N THR A 549 8.83 14.19 8.59
CA THR A 549 7.49 14.70 8.32
C THR A 549 7.44 16.21 8.56
N ASP A 550 6.29 16.81 8.35
CA ASP A 550 6.03 18.23 8.64
C ASP A 550 4.74 18.44 9.44
N LEU A 551 4.54 19.67 9.88
CA LEU A 551 3.39 20.05 10.70
C LEU A 551 2.06 19.86 9.96
N THR A 552 2.05 20.07 8.65
CA THR A 552 0.88 19.89 7.78
C THR A 552 0.42 18.42 7.74
N ALA A 553 1.35 17.48 7.67
CA ALA A 553 1.03 16.06 7.68
C ALA A 553 0.53 15.59 9.05
N ILE A 554 1.12 16.12 10.14
CA ILE A 554 0.76 15.75 11.50
C ILE A 554 -0.63 16.26 11.87
N SER A 555 -0.94 17.52 11.58
CA SER A 555 -2.23 18.14 11.92
C SER A 555 -3.44 17.46 11.27
N LYS A 556 -3.24 16.66 10.23
CA LYS A 556 -4.30 15.86 9.59
C LYS A 556 -4.65 14.57 10.35
N VAL A 557 -3.78 14.10 11.22
CA VAL A 557 -3.92 12.79 11.88
C VAL A 557 -3.93 12.83 13.39
N ILE A 558 -3.41 13.91 13.97
CA ILE A 558 -3.40 14.15 15.41
C ILE A 558 -4.01 15.52 15.69
N ASP A 559 -4.85 15.59 16.72
CA ASP A 559 -5.28 16.87 17.27
C ASP A 559 -4.11 17.50 18.04
N MET A 560 -3.54 18.52 17.45
CA MET A 560 -2.41 19.28 18.01
C MET A 560 -2.86 20.49 18.83
N THR A 561 -4.19 20.69 18.97
CA THR A 561 -4.76 21.86 19.66
C THR A 561 -4.77 21.75 21.18
N TYR A 562 -4.22 20.67 21.73
CA TYR A 562 -4.04 20.48 23.16
C TYR A 562 -2.55 20.36 23.51
N SER A 563 -2.13 20.97 24.62
CA SER A 563 -0.84 20.62 25.20
C SER A 563 -0.93 19.25 25.90
N ASP A 564 0.12 18.45 25.83
CA ASP A 564 0.22 17.21 26.62
C ASP A 564 0.43 17.47 28.14
N VAL A 565 0.32 18.72 28.56
CA VAL A 565 0.55 19.17 29.98
C VAL A 565 -0.74 19.71 30.55
#